data_d66514d157e2975b12168356fbfcaee3
#
_entry.id   d66514d157e2975b12168356fbfcaee3
#
_cell.length_a   1.000
_cell.length_b   1.000
_cell.length_c   1.000
_cell.angle_alpha   90.00
_cell.angle_beta   90.00
_cell.angle_gamma   90.00
#
_symmetry.space_group_name_H-M   'P 1'
#
loop_
_entity.id
_entity.type
_entity.pdbx_description
1 polymer ?
#
loop_
_entity_poly.entity_id
_entity_poly.type
_entity_poly.pdbx_seq_one_letter_code
_entity_poly.pdbx_strand_id
1 'polypeptide(L)'
;MKVTAAEASILNVPEDDPLANMPEEAGRTRPIVIVRLRTDQGLEGIGVTLYGGRLTRSLHAAVQDLAAATIGEDPMRIEAIVAKLRGGDISAGSGGPGGIFTLALSAIDTALWDIKGKALEQPLWKLLGGHRARVPTYASGSLRRGLTDKQAEQAARILIQKGFKEMKTQMALPGNPSPAEEVRRVRVVRDAIGPDIKLMCDINQRWRPEQAIDIGHRVEQAGVGLFWLEDVTTADDYQGLARVTAALKTPVAGGEYVWGIQPFRQMIEARSVDIVMVDLARVGGVSQWMKVAGMAEAFNLPIVSHVMPEVLVHMVAACPNGLTVEYMPWMLALYEETPRIENGEMVLPTTPGLGLKFDEKAINRFKA
;
A
#
# COMPACT_ATOMS: atom_id res chain seq x y z
N MET A 1 30.51 5.08 5.51
CA MET A 1 29.63 5.89 4.65
C MET A 1 28.79 6.79 5.55
N LYS A 2 28.54 8.03 5.11
CA LYS A 2 27.73 9.00 5.89
C LYS A 2 26.74 9.70 4.99
N VAL A 3 25.55 9.98 5.47
CA VAL A 3 24.61 10.91 4.81
C VAL A 3 25.19 12.31 4.86
N THR A 4 25.26 13.00 3.72
CA THR A 4 25.83 14.33 3.58
C THR A 4 24.82 15.40 3.20
N ALA A 5 23.71 15.00 2.55
CA ALA A 5 22.64 15.91 2.16
C ALA A 5 21.29 15.22 2.18
N ALA A 6 20.26 16.00 2.46
CA ALA A 6 18.87 15.58 2.46
C ALA A 6 18.01 16.65 1.78
N GLU A 7 17.12 16.26 0.91
CA GLU A 7 16.23 17.16 0.15
C GLU A 7 14.83 16.56 0.11
N ALA A 8 13.81 17.37 0.38
CA ALA A 8 12.41 16.97 0.24
C ALA A 8 11.66 17.93 -0.69
N SER A 9 10.67 17.44 -1.40
CA SER A 9 9.83 18.24 -2.30
C SER A 9 8.39 17.75 -2.29
N ILE A 10 7.45 18.68 -2.50
CA ILE A 10 6.04 18.37 -2.74
C ILE A 10 5.82 18.26 -4.24
N LEU A 11 5.10 17.23 -4.64
CA LEU A 11 4.66 17.00 -6.02
C LEU A 11 3.14 16.87 -6.06
N ASN A 12 2.49 17.44 -7.07
CA ASN A 12 1.07 17.28 -7.35
C ASN A 12 0.89 16.35 -8.55
N VAL A 13 0.78 15.05 -8.29
CA VAL A 13 0.64 14.04 -9.33
C VAL A 13 -0.83 13.94 -9.77
N PRO A 14 -1.14 13.91 -11.07
CA PRO A 14 -2.51 13.74 -11.55
C PRO A 14 -3.18 12.49 -10.99
N GLU A 15 -4.47 12.60 -10.67
CA GLU A 15 -5.33 11.47 -10.30
C GLU A 15 -5.97 10.86 -11.55
N ASP A 16 -5.20 10.15 -12.35
CA ASP A 16 -5.67 9.44 -13.53
C ASP A 16 -5.98 7.97 -13.21
N ASP A 17 -6.84 7.35 -14.00
CA ASP A 17 -7.00 5.89 -14.04
C ASP A 17 -6.25 5.32 -15.27
N PRO A 18 -4.95 5.01 -15.16
CA PRO A 18 -4.18 4.51 -16.30
C PRO A 18 -4.49 3.03 -16.64
N LEU A 19 -5.25 2.35 -15.80
CA LEU A 19 -5.59 0.93 -16.01
C LEU A 19 -6.78 0.76 -16.95
N ALA A 20 -7.89 1.44 -16.72
CA ALA A 20 -9.11 1.28 -17.50
C ALA A 20 -9.62 2.57 -18.15
N ASN A 21 -8.96 3.70 -17.91
CA ASN A 21 -9.36 5.05 -18.38
C ASN A 21 -10.82 5.38 -18.03
N MET A 22 -11.25 4.98 -16.84
CA MET A 22 -12.59 5.34 -16.36
C MET A 22 -12.63 6.81 -15.97
N PRO A 23 -13.77 7.48 -16.15
CA PRO A 23 -13.90 8.91 -15.89
C PRO A 23 -13.45 9.28 -14.48
N GLU A 24 -12.57 10.25 -14.37
CA GLU A 24 -12.11 10.91 -13.15
C GLU A 24 -12.56 12.38 -13.17
N GLU A 25 -12.52 13.04 -12.02
CA GLU A 25 -12.69 14.49 -11.98
C GLU A 25 -11.47 15.16 -12.61
N ALA A 26 -11.69 15.85 -13.71
CA ALA A 26 -10.62 16.52 -14.45
C ALA A 26 -9.85 17.51 -13.57
N GLY A 27 -8.53 17.47 -13.64
CA GLY A 27 -7.64 18.39 -12.93
C GLY A 27 -7.40 18.05 -11.45
N ARG A 28 -7.93 16.94 -10.94
CA ARG A 28 -7.54 16.48 -9.58
C ARG A 28 -6.09 16.02 -9.56
N THR A 29 -5.43 16.39 -8.47
CA THR A 29 -4.06 15.96 -8.20
C THR A 29 -3.95 15.39 -6.80
N ARG A 30 -3.06 14.42 -6.64
CA ARG A 30 -2.66 13.84 -5.37
C ARG A 30 -1.34 14.47 -4.92
N PRO A 31 -1.32 15.18 -3.78
CA PRO A 31 -0.08 15.70 -3.24
C PRO A 31 0.74 14.56 -2.64
N ILE A 32 2.01 14.50 -3.03
CA ILE A 32 3.00 13.50 -2.61
C ILE A 32 4.22 14.26 -2.08
N VAL A 33 4.89 13.71 -1.08
CA VAL A 33 6.19 14.21 -0.62
C VAL A 33 7.26 13.20 -0.96
N ILE A 34 8.29 13.64 -1.69
CA ILE A 34 9.49 12.84 -1.97
C ILE A 34 10.65 13.29 -1.10
N VAL A 35 11.56 12.36 -0.84
CA VAL A 35 12.85 12.63 -0.17
C VAL A 35 14.00 12.01 -0.94
N ARG A 36 15.14 12.71 -0.97
CA ARG A 36 16.43 12.23 -1.48
C ARG A 36 17.46 12.35 -0.36
N LEU A 37 18.17 11.30 -0.08
CA LEU A 37 19.32 11.27 0.83
C LEU A 37 20.58 10.98 0.02
N ARG A 38 21.61 11.81 0.15
CA ARG A 38 22.89 11.62 -0.53
C ARG A 38 24.00 11.30 0.46
N THR A 39 24.96 10.52 0.03
CA THR A 39 26.09 10.06 0.85
C THR A 39 27.42 10.62 0.37
N ASP A 40 28.44 10.56 1.26
CA ASP A 40 29.83 10.89 0.95
C ASP A 40 30.49 9.93 -0.09
N GLN A 41 29.81 8.83 -0.43
CA GLN A 41 30.23 7.88 -1.49
C GLN A 41 29.48 8.06 -2.80
N GLY A 42 28.71 9.13 -2.95
CA GLY A 42 27.97 9.46 -4.17
C GLY A 42 26.71 8.62 -4.38
N LEU A 43 26.28 7.83 -3.42
CA LEU A 43 25.01 7.11 -3.48
C LEU A 43 23.85 8.03 -3.10
N GLU A 44 22.74 7.90 -3.81
CA GLU A 44 21.47 8.55 -3.51
C GLU A 44 20.41 7.49 -3.21
N GLY A 45 19.71 7.66 -2.08
CA GLY A 45 18.50 6.90 -1.76
C GLY A 45 17.26 7.77 -1.90
N ILE A 46 16.19 7.18 -2.36
CA ILE A 46 14.91 7.84 -2.60
C ILE A 46 13.80 7.25 -1.75
N GLY A 47 12.88 8.09 -1.34
CA GLY A 47 11.68 7.68 -0.61
C GLY A 47 10.49 8.57 -0.98
N VAL A 48 9.29 8.02 -0.81
CA VAL A 48 8.04 8.69 -1.11
C VAL A 48 7.08 8.49 0.06
N THR A 49 6.30 9.52 0.37
CA THR A 49 5.18 9.43 1.31
C THR A 49 4.00 10.27 0.84
N LEU A 50 2.82 9.95 1.36
CA LEU A 50 1.56 10.56 0.96
C LEU A 50 0.59 10.64 2.16
N TYR A 51 -0.70 10.90 1.92
CA TYR A 51 -1.77 11.04 2.93
C TYR A 51 -1.71 12.31 3.79
N GLY A 52 -0.88 13.29 3.41
CA GLY A 52 -0.89 14.61 4.06
C GLY A 52 -2.22 15.36 3.91
N GLY A 53 -2.91 15.16 2.81
CA GLY A 53 -4.15 15.88 2.50
C GLY A 53 -3.97 17.40 2.65
N ARG A 54 -4.80 18.04 3.45
CA ARG A 54 -4.66 19.49 3.76
C ARG A 54 -3.41 19.81 4.58
N LEU A 55 -2.79 18.80 5.20
CA LEU A 55 -1.56 18.92 5.99
C LEU A 55 -0.29 18.55 5.21
N THR A 56 -0.35 18.50 3.87
CA THR A 56 0.82 18.13 3.04
C THR A 56 2.03 19.03 3.31
N ARG A 57 1.83 20.32 3.54
CA ARG A 57 2.94 21.23 3.92
C ARG A 57 3.57 20.85 5.26
N SER A 58 2.75 20.47 6.25
CA SER A 58 3.25 19.99 7.54
C SER A 58 3.97 18.65 7.40
N LEU A 59 3.46 17.73 6.54
CA LEU A 59 4.16 16.49 6.21
C LEU A 59 5.51 16.75 5.55
N HIS A 60 5.57 17.69 4.60
CA HIS A 60 6.82 18.10 3.96
C HIS A 60 7.84 18.65 4.97
N ALA A 61 7.40 19.55 5.85
CA ALA A 61 8.26 20.07 6.92
C ALA A 61 8.77 18.94 7.83
N ALA A 62 7.91 18.01 8.24
CA ALA A 62 8.32 16.86 9.03
C ALA A 62 9.34 15.97 8.29
N VAL A 63 9.16 15.73 6.98
CA VAL A 63 10.15 15.01 6.17
C VAL A 63 11.46 15.75 6.12
N GLN A 64 11.46 17.08 5.93
CA GLN A 64 12.68 17.90 5.91
C GLN A 64 13.43 17.82 7.25
N ASP A 65 12.73 18.03 8.37
CA ASP A 65 13.34 18.03 9.71
C ASP A 65 13.94 16.67 10.08
N LEU A 66 13.17 15.58 9.84
CA LEU A 66 13.66 14.23 10.13
C LEU A 66 14.78 13.81 9.17
N ALA A 67 14.72 14.19 7.90
CA ALA A 67 15.77 13.90 6.93
C ALA A 67 17.06 14.66 7.27
N ALA A 68 16.97 15.94 7.70
CA ALA A 68 18.12 16.70 8.16
C ALA A 68 18.80 16.05 9.37
N ALA A 69 18.03 15.44 10.28
CA ALA A 69 18.57 14.74 11.45
C ALA A 69 19.34 13.43 11.09
N THR A 70 19.26 12.96 9.83
CA THR A 70 20.09 11.83 9.34
C THR A 70 21.49 12.26 8.88
N ILE A 71 21.74 13.55 8.68
CA ILE A 71 23.04 14.04 8.20
C ILE A 71 24.13 13.70 9.21
N GLY A 72 25.23 13.12 8.71
CA GLY A 72 26.35 12.62 9.52
C GLY A 72 26.19 11.18 10.00
N GLU A 73 24.98 10.59 9.93
CA GLU A 73 24.72 9.21 10.30
C GLU A 73 25.21 8.23 9.22
N ASP A 74 25.47 7.01 9.64
CA ASP A 74 25.76 5.88 8.74
C ASP A 74 24.46 5.22 8.26
N PRO A 75 24.09 5.38 6.96
CA PRO A 75 22.83 4.83 6.43
C PRO A 75 22.77 3.30 6.47
N MET A 76 23.87 2.61 6.74
CA MET A 76 23.85 1.15 6.93
C MET A 76 23.21 0.75 8.28
N ARG A 77 23.11 1.70 9.23
CA ARG A 77 22.58 1.50 10.58
C ARG A 77 21.12 1.96 10.68
N ILE A 78 20.26 1.46 9.79
CA ILE A 78 18.87 1.94 9.64
C ILE A 78 18.11 1.91 10.98
N GLU A 79 18.13 0.80 11.71
CA GLU A 79 17.42 0.69 13.00
C GLU A 79 17.93 1.71 14.04
N ALA A 80 19.24 2.01 14.05
CA ALA A 80 19.78 3.04 14.96
C ALA A 80 19.30 4.44 14.58
N ILE A 81 19.24 4.76 13.28
CA ILE A 81 18.71 6.02 12.80
C ILE A 81 17.21 6.12 13.13
N VAL A 82 16.42 5.09 12.84
CA VAL A 82 15.00 5.04 13.17
C VAL A 82 14.77 5.21 14.68
N ALA A 83 15.57 4.55 15.52
CA ALA A 83 15.50 4.70 16.97
C ALA A 83 15.82 6.13 17.40
N LYS A 84 16.87 6.75 16.84
CA LYS A 84 17.22 8.17 17.07
C LYS A 84 16.07 9.09 16.68
N LEU A 85 15.48 8.92 15.48
CA LEU A 85 14.38 9.75 14.99
C LEU A 85 13.09 9.55 15.83
N ARG A 86 12.90 8.38 16.43
CA ARG A 86 11.74 8.08 17.29
C ARG A 86 11.93 8.54 18.73
N GLY A 87 13.15 8.59 19.22
CA GLY A 87 13.35 8.69 20.66
C GLY A 87 14.59 9.36 21.15
N GLY A 88 15.61 9.44 20.45
CA GLY A 88 16.87 10.02 20.89
C GLY A 88 16.77 10.90 22.15
N ASP A 89 17.64 11.87 22.27
CA ASP A 89 17.59 12.88 23.35
C ASP A 89 16.43 13.88 23.24
N ILE A 90 15.75 13.88 22.12
CA ILE A 90 14.49 14.61 21.93
C ILE A 90 13.41 13.62 22.35
N SER A 91 12.69 13.92 23.42
CA SER A 91 11.59 13.09 23.92
C SER A 91 10.59 12.79 22.78
N ALA A 92 10.89 11.76 22.03
CA ALA A 92 10.20 11.39 20.81
C ALA A 92 8.82 10.77 21.07
N GLY A 93 8.43 10.69 22.30
CA GLY A 93 7.05 10.53 22.65
C GLY A 93 6.12 11.62 22.11
N SER A 94 6.67 12.77 21.71
CA SER A 94 5.87 13.90 21.21
C SER A 94 5.31 13.70 19.79
N GLY A 95 5.95 12.87 18.93
CA GLY A 95 5.48 12.58 17.56
C GLY A 95 4.37 11.54 17.50
N GLY A 96 4.23 10.73 18.54
CA GLY A 96 3.28 9.61 18.58
C GLY A 96 3.60 8.47 17.64
N PRO A 97 2.83 7.37 17.71
CA PRO A 97 3.04 6.19 16.87
C PRO A 97 2.38 6.29 15.48
N GLY A 98 1.75 7.41 15.14
CA GLY A 98 0.99 7.58 13.90
C GLY A 98 1.06 8.99 13.34
N GLY A 99 0.24 9.28 12.35
CA GLY A 99 0.09 10.58 11.74
C GLY A 99 1.33 11.04 10.96
N ILE A 100 1.52 12.36 10.86
CA ILE A 100 2.55 12.99 10.03
C ILE A 100 3.96 12.47 10.35
N PHE A 101 4.27 12.24 11.62
CA PHE A 101 5.57 11.72 12.03
C PHE A 101 5.87 10.35 11.38
N THR A 102 4.91 9.41 11.45
CA THR A 102 5.08 8.07 10.89
C THR A 102 5.14 8.10 9.36
N LEU A 103 4.32 8.95 8.72
CA LEU A 103 4.39 9.17 7.27
C LEU A 103 5.76 9.70 6.84
N ALA A 104 6.31 10.67 7.55
CA ALA A 104 7.64 11.22 7.27
C ALA A 104 8.75 10.18 7.48
N LEU A 105 8.68 9.44 8.59
CA LEU A 105 9.63 8.38 8.91
C LEU A 105 9.66 7.29 7.84
N SER A 106 8.49 6.93 7.28
CA SER A 106 8.39 5.93 6.22
C SER A 106 9.20 6.27 4.98
N ALA A 107 9.15 7.53 4.53
CA ALA A 107 9.94 7.97 3.38
C ALA A 107 11.45 7.88 3.65
N ILE A 108 11.87 8.26 4.85
CA ILE A 108 13.28 8.24 5.25
C ILE A 108 13.79 6.81 5.38
N ASP A 109 13.04 5.94 6.05
CA ASP A 109 13.35 4.52 6.20
C ASP A 109 13.51 3.85 4.83
N THR A 110 12.59 4.12 3.90
CA THR A 110 12.65 3.62 2.52
C THR A 110 13.89 4.11 1.79
N ALA A 111 14.23 5.40 1.89
CA ALA A 111 15.44 5.96 1.28
C ALA A 111 16.73 5.34 1.86
N LEU A 112 16.77 5.06 3.16
CA LEU A 112 17.91 4.40 3.79
C LEU A 112 18.06 2.96 3.29
N TRP A 113 16.97 2.22 3.14
CA TRP A 113 16.99 0.87 2.56
C TRP A 113 17.43 0.86 1.10
N ASP A 114 17.04 1.89 0.33
CA ASP A 114 17.50 2.07 -1.04
C ASP A 114 19.03 2.29 -1.11
N ILE A 115 19.58 3.19 -0.24
CA ILE A 115 21.03 3.36 -0.11
C ILE A 115 21.71 2.04 0.26
N LYS A 116 21.18 1.32 1.24
CA LYS A 116 21.77 0.05 1.70
C LYS A 116 21.82 -0.98 0.59
N GLY A 117 20.74 -1.09 -0.21
CA GLY A 117 20.72 -1.98 -1.36
C GLY A 117 21.75 -1.59 -2.42
N LYS A 118 21.86 -0.30 -2.73
CA LYS A 118 22.86 0.24 -3.67
C LYS A 118 24.29 0.03 -3.18
N ALA A 119 24.54 0.28 -1.90
CA ALA A 119 25.86 0.08 -1.28
C ALA A 119 26.33 -1.39 -1.27
N LEU A 120 25.39 -2.32 -1.17
CA LEU A 120 25.66 -3.76 -1.20
C LEU A 120 25.51 -4.37 -2.59
N GLU A 121 25.23 -3.56 -3.62
CA GLU A 121 24.99 -3.98 -4.99
C GLU A 121 23.93 -5.09 -5.12
N GLN A 122 22.89 -5.04 -4.25
CA GLN A 122 21.81 -6.02 -4.22
C GLN A 122 20.44 -5.35 -4.33
N PRO A 123 19.49 -5.95 -5.08
CA PRO A 123 18.10 -5.52 -5.04
C PRO A 123 17.51 -5.70 -3.64
N LEU A 124 16.66 -4.78 -3.23
CA LEU A 124 16.09 -4.76 -1.88
C LEU A 124 15.40 -6.08 -1.50
N TRP A 125 14.61 -6.67 -2.42
CA TRP A 125 13.91 -7.92 -2.12
C TRP A 125 14.83 -9.09 -1.76
N LYS A 126 16.06 -9.15 -2.32
CA LYS A 126 17.06 -10.16 -1.95
C LYS A 126 17.64 -9.91 -0.55
N LEU A 127 17.88 -8.64 -0.20
CA LEU A 127 18.36 -8.28 1.14
C LEU A 127 17.34 -8.59 2.24
N LEU A 128 16.05 -8.51 1.91
CA LEU A 128 14.95 -8.76 2.84
C LEU A 128 14.59 -10.24 3.01
N GLY A 129 15.20 -11.16 2.23
CA GLY A 129 14.95 -12.59 2.35
C GLY A 129 14.86 -13.35 1.03
N GLY A 130 14.41 -12.69 -0.05
CA GLY A 130 14.52 -13.19 -1.41
C GLY A 130 13.71 -14.45 -1.72
N HIS A 131 12.51 -14.61 -1.17
CA HIS A 131 11.72 -15.82 -1.32
C HIS A 131 11.34 -16.13 -2.79
N ARG A 132 10.96 -15.09 -3.59
CA ARG A 132 10.56 -15.29 -5.00
C ARG A 132 10.88 -14.06 -5.87
N ALA A 133 11.03 -14.29 -7.18
CA ALA A 133 11.37 -13.24 -8.16
C ALA A 133 10.14 -12.70 -8.93
N ARG A 134 8.96 -13.24 -8.67
CA ARG A 134 7.67 -12.83 -9.26
C ARG A 134 6.60 -12.89 -8.17
N VAL A 135 5.66 -11.94 -8.20
CA VAL A 135 4.57 -11.88 -7.24
C VAL A 135 3.26 -11.67 -7.98
N PRO A 136 2.20 -12.46 -7.69
CA PRO A 136 0.87 -12.17 -8.19
C PRO A 136 0.47 -10.73 -7.89
N THR A 137 -0.29 -10.12 -8.79
CA THR A 137 -0.70 -8.73 -8.60
C THR A 137 -2.14 -8.52 -9.03
N TYR A 138 -2.88 -7.71 -8.27
CA TYR A 138 -4.26 -7.39 -8.57
C TYR A 138 -4.43 -5.94 -9.00
N ALA A 139 -5.27 -5.73 -10.03
CA ALA A 139 -5.65 -4.39 -10.47
C ALA A 139 -6.57 -3.73 -9.45
N SER A 140 -6.22 -2.52 -9.02
CA SER A 140 -6.97 -1.73 -8.06
C SER A 140 -7.18 -0.30 -8.54
N GLY A 141 -8.22 0.38 -8.02
CA GLY A 141 -8.53 1.77 -8.32
C GLY A 141 -9.43 2.01 -9.53
N SER A 142 -9.57 1.06 -10.46
CA SER A 142 -10.39 1.24 -11.67
C SER A 142 -11.85 0.81 -11.52
N LEU A 143 -12.17 -0.12 -10.59
CA LEU A 143 -13.53 -0.63 -10.36
C LEU A 143 -14.19 0.05 -9.16
N ARG A 144 -14.24 1.38 -9.20
CA ARG A 144 -14.71 2.22 -8.10
C ARG A 144 -16.22 2.14 -7.90
N ARG A 145 -16.68 2.38 -6.67
CA ARG A 145 -18.10 2.36 -6.27
C ARG A 145 -18.96 3.40 -6.97
N GLY A 146 -18.37 4.50 -7.43
CA GLY A 146 -19.08 5.56 -8.15
C GLY A 146 -19.40 5.25 -9.62
N LEU A 147 -18.86 4.17 -10.19
CA LEU A 147 -19.15 3.78 -11.57
C LEU A 147 -20.57 3.22 -11.69
N THR A 148 -21.20 3.46 -12.85
CA THR A 148 -22.41 2.71 -13.24
C THR A 148 -22.05 1.23 -13.48
N ASP A 149 -23.04 0.34 -13.47
CA ASP A 149 -22.82 -1.09 -13.75
C ASP A 149 -22.16 -1.32 -15.12
N LYS A 150 -22.61 -0.57 -16.15
CA LYS A 150 -22.03 -0.64 -17.49
C LYS A 150 -20.55 -0.22 -17.52
N GLN A 151 -20.21 0.83 -16.79
CA GLN A 151 -18.80 1.27 -16.65
C GLN A 151 -17.95 0.26 -15.89
N ALA A 152 -18.50 -0.33 -14.81
CA ALA A 152 -17.81 -1.37 -14.05
C ALA A 152 -17.56 -2.63 -14.89
N GLU A 153 -18.54 -3.07 -15.67
CA GLU A 153 -18.39 -4.16 -16.64
C GLU A 153 -17.30 -3.84 -17.68
N GLN A 154 -17.34 -2.64 -18.27
CA GLN A 154 -16.36 -2.20 -19.26
C GLN A 154 -14.94 -2.18 -18.66
N ALA A 155 -14.76 -1.59 -17.48
CA ALA A 155 -13.48 -1.54 -16.78
C ALA A 155 -12.95 -2.96 -16.52
N ALA A 156 -13.79 -3.86 -16.00
CA ALA A 156 -13.42 -5.24 -15.72
C ALA A 156 -12.91 -5.97 -16.98
N ARG A 157 -13.58 -5.82 -18.13
CA ARG A 157 -13.14 -6.39 -19.41
C ARG A 157 -11.80 -5.82 -19.89
N ILE A 158 -11.58 -4.51 -19.72
CA ILE A 158 -10.29 -3.87 -20.05
C ILE A 158 -9.16 -4.44 -19.18
N LEU A 159 -9.40 -4.64 -17.89
CA LEU A 159 -8.38 -5.22 -16.99
C LEU A 159 -8.01 -6.65 -17.39
N ILE A 160 -8.97 -7.48 -17.79
CA ILE A 160 -8.69 -8.83 -18.35
C ILE A 160 -7.83 -8.73 -19.61
N GLN A 161 -8.18 -7.83 -20.55
CA GLN A 161 -7.40 -7.63 -21.77
C GLN A 161 -5.96 -7.19 -21.50
N LYS A 162 -5.72 -6.49 -20.39
CA LYS A 162 -4.38 -6.12 -19.90
C LYS A 162 -3.65 -7.28 -19.19
N GLY A 163 -4.28 -8.44 -19.06
CA GLY A 163 -3.67 -9.65 -18.52
C GLY A 163 -3.76 -9.80 -17.00
N PHE A 164 -4.56 -8.98 -16.31
CA PHE A 164 -4.78 -9.15 -14.88
C PHE A 164 -5.61 -10.42 -14.61
N LYS A 165 -5.16 -11.22 -13.64
CA LYS A 165 -5.85 -12.43 -13.14
C LYS A 165 -6.50 -12.22 -11.79
N GLU A 166 -6.25 -11.08 -11.19
CA GLU A 166 -6.78 -10.68 -9.90
C GLU A 166 -7.20 -9.20 -10.00
N MET A 167 -8.33 -8.82 -9.41
CA MET A 167 -8.79 -7.42 -9.39
C MET A 167 -9.67 -7.12 -8.19
N LYS A 168 -9.66 -5.85 -7.78
CA LYS A 168 -10.43 -5.36 -6.64
C LYS A 168 -11.51 -4.39 -7.11
N THR A 169 -12.76 -4.66 -6.72
CA THR A 169 -13.90 -3.74 -6.86
C THR A 169 -14.28 -3.12 -5.53
N GLN A 170 -15.24 -2.22 -5.53
CA GLN A 170 -15.73 -1.58 -4.31
C GLN A 170 -17.24 -1.74 -4.16
N MET A 171 -17.65 -2.06 -2.94
CA MET A 171 -19.01 -1.97 -2.42
C MET A 171 -19.17 -0.75 -1.50
N ALA A 172 -20.21 -0.72 -0.70
CA ALA A 172 -20.65 0.46 0.05
C ALA A 172 -20.97 1.63 -0.89
N LEU A 173 -21.88 1.37 -1.80
CA LEU A 173 -22.30 2.28 -2.86
C LEU A 173 -22.83 3.62 -2.29
N PRO A 174 -22.73 4.74 -3.03
CA PRO A 174 -23.31 6.01 -2.60
C PRO A 174 -24.84 5.96 -2.56
N GLY A 175 -25.48 6.84 -1.79
CA GLY A 175 -26.94 7.01 -1.78
C GLY A 175 -27.71 6.04 -0.88
N ASN A 176 -27.06 5.40 0.08
CA ASN A 176 -27.70 4.46 1.01
C ASN A 176 -28.39 3.27 0.29
N PRO A 177 -27.62 2.44 -0.43
CA PRO A 177 -28.14 1.33 -1.22
C PRO A 177 -28.75 0.23 -0.33
N SER A 178 -29.71 -0.49 -0.89
CA SER A 178 -30.20 -1.73 -0.28
C SER A 178 -29.14 -2.83 -0.34
N PRO A 179 -29.18 -3.85 0.54
CA PRO A 179 -28.29 -5.01 0.43
C PRO A 179 -28.33 -5.72 -0.93
N ALA A 180 -29.50 -5.70 -1.60
CA ALA A 180 -29.64 -6.29 -2.93
C ALA A 180 -28.85 -5.51 -4.01
N GLU A 181 -28.79 -4.18 -3.91
CA GLU A 181 -28.01 -3.34 -4.83
C GLU A 181 -26.51 -3.55 -4.62
N GLU A 182 -26.06 -3.73 -3.37
CA GLU A 182 -24.67 -4.08 -3.06
C GLU A 182 -24.28 -5.42 -3.70
N VAL A 183 -25.08 -6.47 -3.51
CA VAL A 183 -24.87 -7.79 -4.12
C VAL A 183 -24.88 -7.71 -5.65
N ARG A 184 -25.82 -6.95 -6.24
CA ARG A 184 -25.89 -6.75 -7.68
C ARG A 184 -24.61 -6.14 -8.24
N ARG A 185 -24.04 -5.12 -7.59
CA ARG A 185 -22.78 -4.48 -8.00
C ARG A 185 -21.64 -5.50 -8.14
N VAL A 186 -21.43 -6.33 -7.13
CA VAL A 186 -20.34 -7.32 -7.17
C VAL A 186 -20.61 -8.40 -8.22
N ARG A 187 -21.88 -8.79 -8.39
CA ARG A 187 -22.29 -9.77 -9.41
C ARG A 187 -22.02 -9.28 -10.82
N VAL A 188 -22.31 -8.00 -11.14
CA VAL A 188 -21.99 -7.40 -12.44
C VAL A 188 -20.52 -7.55 -12.79
N VAL A 189 -19.64 -7.30 -11.82
CA VAL A 189 -18.19 -7.46 -12.03
C VAL A 189 -17.86 -8.95 -12.19
N ARG A 190 -18.36 -9.83 -11.33
CA ARG A 190 -18.12 -11.29 -11.40
C ARG A 190 -18.56 -11.86 -12.74
N ASP A 191 -19.75 -11.49 -13.23
CA ASP A 191 -20.28 -11.96 -14.51
C ASP A 191 -19.43 -11.48 -15.69
N ALA A 192 -18.86 -10.27 -15.58
CA ALA A 192 -17.97 -9.70 -16.60
C ALA A 192 -16.61 -10.42 -16.69
N ILE A 193 -16.08 -10.87 -15.55
CA ILE A 193 -14.72 -11.45 -15.47
C ILE A 193 -14.69 -12.97 -15.51
N GLY A 194 -15.83 -13.64 -15.30
CA GLY A 194 -15.91 -15.10 -15.20
C GLY A 194 -15.41 -15.65 -13.84
N PRO A 195 -15.48 -16.97 -13.64
CA PRO A 195 -15.18 -17.60 -12.35
C PRO A 195 -13.68 -17.68 -12.02
N ASP A 196 -12.80 -17.68 -13.02
CA ASP A 196 -11.38 -18.00 -12.86
C ASP A 196 -10.54 -16.82 -12.38
N ILE A 197 -11.06 -15.59 -12.48
CA ILE A 197 -10.39 -14.37 -12.01
C ILE A 197 -10.69 -14.17 -10.52
N LYS A 198 -9.66 -13.98 -9.71
CA LYS A 198 -9.85 -13.64 -8.31
C LYS A 198 -10.44 -12.24 -8.18
N LEU A 199 -11.55 -12.14 -7.49
CA LEU A 199 -12.25 -10.87 -7.24
C LEU A 199 -12.21 -10.54 -5.76
N MET A 200 -11.59 -9.41 -5.44
CA MET A 200 -11.59 -8.80 -4.11
C MET A 200 -12.63 -7.68 -4.06
N CYS A 201 -13.09 -7.36 -2.87
CA CYS A 201 -14.04 -6.27 -2.71
C CYS A 201 -13.74 -5.43 -1.47
N ASP A 202 -13.60 -4.13 -1.67
CA ASP A 202 -13.23 -3.15 -0.65
C ASP A 202 -14.45 -2.33 -0.22
N ILE A 203 -14.62 -2.21 1.08
CA ILE A 203 -15.70 -1.47 1.74
C ILE A 203 -15.22 -0.11 2.24
N ASN A 204 -13.92 0.07 2.47
CA ASN A 204 -13.29 1.26 3.04
C ASN A 204 -13.96 1.74 4.33
N GLN A 205 -14.15 0.85 5.30
CA GLN A 205 -14.66 1.12 6.65
C GLN A 205 -16.11 1.66 6.71
N ARG A 206 -16.91 1.49 5.66
CA ARG A 206 -18.22 2.17 5.53
C ARG A 206 -19.39 1.44 6.18
N TRP A 207 -19.23 0.19 6.57
CA TRP A 207 -20.28 -0.59 7.20
C TRP A 207 -20.09 -0.73 8.71
N ARG A 208 -21.19 -1.00 9.40
CA ARG A 208 -21.16 -1.52 10.77
C ARG A 208 -20.97 -3.04 10.72
N PRO A 209 -20.45 -3.69 11.78
CA PRO A 209 -20.25 -5.14 11.78
C PRO A 209 -21.49 -5.94 11.41
N GLU A 210 -22.66 -5.56 11.91
CA GLU A 210 -23.93 -6.24 11.61
C GLU A 210 -24.30 -6.13 10.13
N GLN A 211 -24.10 -4.98 9.52
CA GLN A 211 -24.33 -4.75 8.09
C GLN A 211 -23.34 -5.55 7.25
N ALA A 212 -22.07 -5.58 7.63
CA ALA A 212 -21.04 -6.37 6.97
C ALA A 212 -21.37 -7.87 6.98
N ILE A 213 -21.88 -8.40 8.10
CA ILE A 213 -22.31 -9.79 8.24
C ILE A 213 -23.52 -10.06 7.34
N ASP A 214 -24.59 -9.23 7.39
CA ASP A 214 -25.78 -9.43 6.56
C ASP A 214 -25.46 -9.41 5.07
N ILE A 215 -24.74 -8.37 4.60
CA ILE A 215 -24.41 -8.25 3.18
C ILE A 215 -23.41 -9.34 2.78
N GLY A 216 -22.40 -9.65 3.60
CA GLY A 216 -21.44 -10.73 3.35
C GLY A 216 -22.14 -12.07 3.13
N HIS A 217 -23.08 -12.47 3.99
CA HIS A 217 -23.87 -13.69 3.81
C HIS A 217 -24.69 -13.69 2.49
N ARG A 218 -25.27 -12.54 2.12
CA ARG A 218 -26.01 -12.43 0.85
C ARG A 218 -25.09 -12.58 -0.36
N VAL A 219 -23.86 -12.03 -0.31
CA VAL A 219 -22.84 -12.21 -1.36
C VAL A 219 -22.44 -13.66 -1.46
N GLU A 220 -22.25 -14.37 -0.34
CA GLU A 220 -21.95 -15.81 -0.30
C GLU A 220 -23.10 -16.64 -0.87
N GLN A 221 -24.34 -16.38 -0.43
CA GLN A 221 -25.55 -17.07 -0.94
C GLN A 221 -25.75 -16.83 -2.44
N ALA A 222 -25.38 -15.65 -2.93
CA ALA A 222 -25.42 -15.32 -4.34
C ALA A 222 -24.34 -16.03 -5.18
N GLY A 223 -23.40 -16.77 -4.57
CA GLY A 223 -22.34 -17.50 -5.26
C GLY A 223 -21.34 -16.63 -6.00
N VAL A 224 -21.11 -15.39 -5.53
CA VAL A 224 -20.17 -14.45 -6.18
C VAL A 224 -18.72 -14.96 -6.10
N GLY A 225 -18.34 -15.66 -5.03
CA GLY A 225 -17.01 -16.22 -4.87
C GLY A 225 -15.92 -15.16 -4.74
N LEU A 226 -16.06 -14.26 -3.76
CA LEU A 226 -15.02 -13.28 -3.47
C LEU A 226 -13.78 -13.95 -2.89
N PHE A 227 -12.61 -13.45 -3.28
CA PHE A 227 -11.33 -13.89 -2.74
C PHE A 227 -11.11 -13.31 -1.33
N TRP A 228 -11.50 -12.04 -1.11
CA TRP A 228 -11.67 -11.45 0.22
C TRP A 228 -12.66 -10.27 0.20
N LEU A 229 -13.17 -9.93 1.39
CA LEU A 229 -13.78 -8.64 1.72
C LEU A 229 -12.76 -7.81 2.52
N GLU A 230 -12.58 -6.54 2.14
CA GLU A 230 -11.56 -5.65 2.66
C GLU A 230 -12.16 -4.53 3.48
N ASP A 231 -11.53 -4.23 4.64
CA ASP A 231 -11.85 -3.11 5.53
C ASP A 231 -13.36 -2.91 5.74
N VAL A 232 -14.02 -3.98 6.16
CA VAL A 232 -15.48 -4.08 6.22
C VAL A 232 -16.12 -3.12 7.21
N THR A 233 -15.41 -2.76 8.30
CA THR A 233 -15.83 -1.80 9.32
C THR A 233 -14.65 -0.96 9.79
N THR A 234 -14.85 -0.09 10.77
CA THR A 234 -13.84 0.84 11.31
C THR A 234 -12.55 0.09 11.70
N ALA A 235 -11.42 0.57 11.24
CA ALA A 235 -10.12 -0.14 11.33
C ALA A 235 -9.62 -0.35 12.77
N ASP A 236 -10.08 0.42 13.74
CA ASP A 236 -9.77 0.31 15.17
C ASP A 236 -10.79 -0.49 15.99
N ASP A 237 -11.89 -0.92 15.36
CA ASP A 237 -12.87 -1.84 15.98
C ASP A 237 -12.43 -3.31 15.77
N TYR A 238 -11.35 -3.71 16.46
CA TYR A 238 -10.81 -5.07 16.32
C TYR A 238 -11.82 -6.15 16.73
N GLN A 239 -12.69 -5.89 17.70
CA GLN A 239 -13.71 -6.83 18.12
C GLN A 239 -14.86 -6.93 17.11
N GLY A 240 -15.26 -5.80 16.51
CA GLY A 240 -16.24 -5.80 15.43
C GLY A 240 -15.74 -6.53 14.21
N LEU A 241 -14.49 -6.28 13.80
CA LEU A 241 -13.81 -7.01 12.71
C LEU A 241 -13.77 -8.52 13.01
N ALA A 242 -13.36 -8.93 14.23
CA ALA A 242 -13.32 -10.33 14.64
C ALA A 242 -14.70 -11.02 14.56
N ARG A 243 -15.78 -10.30 14.89
CA ARG A 243 -17.16 -10.82 14.74
C ARG A 243 -17.52 -11.05 13.28
N VAL A 244 -17.12 -10.15 12.38
CA VAL A 244 -17.35 -10.30 10.93
C VAL A 244 -16.55 -11.48 10.38
N THR A 245 -15.26 -11.55 10.70
CA THR A 245 -14.36 -12.64 10.30
C THR A 245 -14.89 -14.00 10.77
N ALA A 246 -15.35 -14.10 11.99
CA ALA A 246 -15.92 -15.35 12.53
C ALA A 246 -17.27 -15.74 11.90
N ALA A 247 -18.03 -14.79 11.36
CA ALA A 247 -19.36 -15.03 10.80
C ALA A 247 -19.32 -15.43 9.32
N LEU A 248 -18.33 -14.96 8.56
CA LEU A 248 -18.26 -15.18 7.11
C LEU A 248 -17.35 -16.35 6.76
N LYS A 249 -17.64 -16.99 5.62
CA LYS A 249 -16.72 -17.95 4.96
C LYS A 249 -15.73 -17.25 4.05
N THR A 250 -16.13 -16.11 3.50
CA THR A 250 -15.29 -15.24 2.68
C THR A 250 -14.21 -14.63 3.58
N PRO A 251 -12.92 -14.79 3.28
CA PRO A 251 -11.85 -14.20 4.07
C PRO A 251 -12.02 -12.68 4.22
N VAL A 252 -11.67 -12.16 5.39
CA VAL A 252 -11.62 -10.73 5.67
C VAL A 252 -10.18 -10.25 5.62
N ALA A 253 -9.91 -9.25 4.78
CA ALA A 253 -8.63 -8.55 4.72
C ALA A 253 -8.75 -7.17 5.38
N GLY A 254 -7.68 -6.69 6.00
CA GLY A 254 -7.68 -5.35 6.57
C GLY A 254 -6.35 -4.99 7.21
N GLY A 255 -6.23 -3.69 7.53
CA GLY A 255 -5.05 -3.14 8.16
C GLY A 255 -4.40 -1.97 7.42
N GLU A 256 -4.87 -1.60 6.22
CA GLU A 256 -4.29 -0.46 5.48
C GLU A 256 -4.35 0.85 6.26
N TYR A 257 -5.34 1.02 7.14
CA TYR A 257 -5.51 2.21 7.99
C TYR A 257 -4.78 2.13 9.34
N VAL A 258 -4.08 1.03 9.61
CA VAL A 258 -3.41 0.78 10.89
C VAL A 258 -2.03 1.46 10.93
N TRP A 259 -1.72 2.13 12.05
CA TRP A 259 -0.49 2.90 12.23
C TRP A 259 0.53 2.20 13.11
N GLY A 260 1.78 2.10 12.63
CA GLY A 260 2.86 1.43 13.36
C GLY A 260 2.61 -0.07 13.55
N ILE A 261 3.43 -0.72 14.37
CA ILE A 261 3.41 -2.18 14.51
C ILE A 261 2.53 -2.71 15.65
N GLN A 262 2.36 -1.94 16.72
CA GLN A 262 1.66 -2.43 17.93
C GLN A 262 0.16 -2.67 17.69
N PRO A 263 -0.59 -1.82 16.98
CA PRO A 263 -1.97 -2.09 16.67
C PRO A 263 -2.17 -3.32 15.77
N PHE A 264 -1.19 -3.66 14.89
CA PHE A 264 -1.24 -4.91 14.13
C PHE A 264 -1.17 -6.13 15.05
N ARG A 265 -0.36 -6.09 16.10
CA ARG A 265 -0.37 -7.16 17.11
C ARG A 265 -1.76 -7.33 17.71
N GLN A 266 -2.41 -6.24 18.13
CA GLN A 266 -3.75 -6.28 18.73
C GLN A 266 -4.78 -6.84 17.75
N MET A 267 -4.73 -6.41 16.49
CA MET A 267 -5.60 -6.88 15.41
C MET A 267 -5.45 -8.40 15.17
N ILE A 268 -4.20 -8.88 15.13
CA ILE A 268 -3.88 -10.30 14.90
C ILE A 268 -4.30 -11.15 16.12
N GLU A 269 -3.96 -10.72 17.34
CA GLU A 269 -4.34 -11.41 18.58
C GLU A 269 -5.87 -11.50 18.76
N ALA A 270 -6.61 -10.47 18.35
CA ALA A 270 -8.05 -10.44 18.36
C ALA A 270 -8.70 -11.27 17.23
N ARG A 271 -7.92 -11.82 16.30
CA ARG A 271 -8.41 -12.53 15.11
C ARG A 271 -9.36 -11.67 14.26
N SER A 272 -9.01 -10.40 14.13
CA SER A 272 -9.83 -9.42 13.42
C SER A 272 -9.85 -9.63 11.91
N VAL A 273 -8.83 -10.28 11.34
CA VAL A 273 -8.68 -10.51 9.90
C VAL A 273 -8.09 -11.88 9.61
N ASP A 274 -8.36 -12.40 8.41
CA ASP A 274 -7.74 -13.61 7.84
C ASP A 274 -6.52 -13.27 6.99
N ILE A 275 -6.44 -12.03 6.48
CA ILE A 275 -5.36 -11.52 5.62
C ILE A 275 -4.92 -10.16 6.17
N VAL A 276 -3.65 -10.03 6.49
CA VAL A 276 -3.08 -8.79 7.02
C VAL A 276 -2.67 -7.89 5.86
N MET A 277 -3.28 -6.72 5.75
CA MET A 277 -2.95 -5.72 4.74
C MET A 277 -2.11 -4.60 5.35
N VAL A 278 -0.97 -4.28 4.74
CA VAL A 278 -0.02 -3.32 5.33
C VAL A 278 0.31 -2.20 4.35
N ASP A 279 -0.02 -0.97 4.76
CA ASP A 279 0.39 0.25 4.07
C ASP A 279 1.79 0.67 4.50
N LEU A 280 2.68 0.92 3.51
CA LEU A 280 4.08 1.28 3.78
C LEU A 280 4.23 2.58 4.56
N ALA A 281 3.44 3.59 4.20
CA ALA A 281 3.55 4.91 4.80
C ALA A 281 3.00 4.93 6.22
N ARG A 282 1.85 4.31 6.45
CA ARG A 282 1.19 4.27 7.77
C ARG A 282 1.89 3.34 8.75
N VAL A 283 2.49 2.24 8.30
CA VAL A 283 3.24 1.37 9.20
C VAL A 283 4.58 1.97 9.62
N GLY A 284 5.16 2.88 8.81
CA GLY A 284 6.40 3.58 9.10
C GLY A 284 7.63 3.05 8.36
N GLY A 285 7.45 2.55 7.14
CA GLY A 285 8.52 2.16 6.22
C GLY A 285 8.79 0.67 6.16
N VAL A 286 9.82 0.30 5.39
CA VAL A 286 10.25 -1.08 5.11
C VAL A 286 10.56 -1.85 6.39
N SER A 287 11.32 -1.21 7.32
CA SER A 287 11.72 -1.84 8.59
C SER A 287 10.51 -2.29 9.43
N GLN A 288 9.46 -1.46 9.49
CA GLN A 288 8.27 -1.78 10.27
C GLN A 288 7.37 -2.78 9.53
N TRP A 289 7.25 -2.65 8.21
CA TRP A 289 6.49 -3.56 7.37
C TRP A 289 6.98 -5.00 7.53
N MET A 290 8.29 -5.22 7.48
CA MET A 290 8.90 -6.54 7.66
C MET A 290 8.65 -7.14 9.06
N LYS A 291 8.59 -6.30 10.11
CA LYS A 291 8.23 -6.76 11.46
C LYS A 291 6.78 -7.24 11.53
N VAL A 292 5.86 -6.53 10.83
CA VAL A 292 4.45 -6.97 10.73
C VAL A 292 4.35 -8.27 9.93
N ALA A 293 5.12 -8.43 8.84
CA ALA A 293 5.14 -9.65 8.05
C ALA A 293 5.56 -10.87 8.88
N GLY A 294 6.64 -10.75 9.66
CA GLY A 294 7.09 -11.82 10.56
C GLY A 294 6.08 -12.10 11.68
N MET A 295 5.40 -11.07 12.19
CA MET A 295 4.32 -11.25 13.17
C MET A 295 3.15 -12.03 12.57
N ALA A 296 2.68 -11.64 11.37
CA ALA A 296 1.60 -12.35 10.67
C ALA A 296 1.98 -13.81 10.36
N GLU A 297 3.23 -14.06 9.93
CA GLU A 297 3.75 -15.40 9.68
C GLU A 297 3.68 -16.30 10.91
N ALA A 298 4.04 -15.76 12.09
CA ALA A 298 3.98 -16.51 13.35
C ALA A 298 2.56 -16.94 13.73
N PHE A 299 1.52 -16.27 13.19
CA PHE A 299 0.11 -16.63 13.34
C PHE A 299 -0.47 -17.37 12.13
N ASN A 300 0.37 -17.79 11.17
CA ASN A 300 -0.03 -18.42 9.90
C ASN A 300 -0.96 -17.55 9.05
N LEU A 301 -0.83 -16.23 9.13
CA LEU A 301 -1.61 -15.29 8.34
C LEU A 301 -0.84 -14.84 7.10
N PRO A 302 -1.47 -14.82 5.92
CA PRO A 302 -0.90 -14.20 4.74
C PRO A 302 -0.86 -12.68 4.88
N ILE A 303 0.12 -12.05 4.20
CA ILE A 303 0.28 -10.61 4.16
C ILE A 303 0.16 -10.09 2.73
N VAL A 304 -0.47 -8.93 2.58
CA VAL A 304 -0.64 -8.22 1.31
C VAL A 304 -0.23 -6.76 1.43
N SER A 305 0.06 -6.16 0.28
CA SER A 305 0.38 -4.73 0.19
C SER A 305 -0.87 -3.86 0.09
N HIS A 306 -0.69 -2.58 0.41
CA HIS A 306 -1.62 -1.50 0.07
C HIS A 306 -0.87 -0.40 -0.66
N VAL A 307 -1.32 -0.01 -1.85
CA VAL A 307 -0.72 0.97 -2.78
C VAL A 307 0.80 0.79 -2.97
N MET A 308 1.51 1.75 -3.54
CA MET A 308 2.97 1.77 -3.75
C MET A 308 3.54 0.45 -4.30
N PRO A 309 2.96 -0.10 -5.40
CA PRO A 309 3.39 -1.40 -5.94
C PRO A 309 4.87 -1.46 -6.27
N GLU A 310 5.45 -0.36 -6.71
CA GLU A 310 6.85 -0.23 -7.12
C GLU A 310 7.84 -0.46 -5.97
N VAL A 311 7.40 -0.21 -4.74
CA VAL A 311 8.20 -0.42 -3.52
C VAL A 311 7.76 -1.69 -2.80
N LEU A 312 6.45 -1.88 -2.59
CA LEU A 312 5.92 -2.99 -1.79
C LEU A 312 6.12 -4.37 -2.44
N VAL A 313 6.32 -4.43 -3.77
CA VAL A 313 6.66 -5.68 -4.44
C VAL A 313 7.91 -6.34 -3.85
N HIS A 314 8.90 -5.56 -3.39
CA HIS A 314 10.10 -6.09 -2.76
C HIS A 314 9.82 -6.83 -1.46
N MET A 315 8.96 -6.28 -0.61
CA MET A 315 8.63 -6.85 0.70
C MET A 315 7.74 -8.08 0.56
N VAL A 316 6.69 -8.01 -0.28
CA VAL A 316 5.82 -9.16 -0.54
C VAL A 316 6.60 -10.31 -1.19
N ALA A 317 7.56 -10.00 -2.08
CA ALA A 317 8.43 -11.00 -2.70
C ALA A 317 9.43 -11.63 -1.72
N ALA A 318 9.84 -10.90 -0.70
CA ALA A 318 10.81 -11.38 0.28
C ALA A 318 10.23 -12.36 1.29
N CYS A 319 8.90 -12.28 1.55
CA CYS A 319 8.23 -13.03 2.61
C CYS A 319 7.57 -14.31 2.11
N PRO A 320 7.75 -15.47 2.81
CA PRO A 320 7.05 -16.71 2.47
C PRO A 320 5.52 -16.58 2.53
N ASN A 321 5.00 -15.83 3.50
CA ASN A 321 3.58 -15.55 3.68
C ASN A 321 3.04 -14.36 2.85
N GLY A 322 3.88 -13.74 2.01
CA GLY A 322 3.45 -12.69 1.07
C GLY A 322 2.51 -13.27 0.01
N LEU A 323 1.32 -12.71 -0.15
CA LEU A 323 0.27 -13.29 -1.00
C LEU A 323 0.24 -12.64 -2.39
N THR A 324 -0.08 -11.36 -2.47
CA THR A 324 -0.23 -10.62 -3.73
C THR A 324 0.06 -9.13 -3.51
N VAL A 325 0.33 -8.38 -4.59
CA VAL A 325 0.62 -6.94 -4.56
C VAL A 325 -0.55 -6.16 -5.15
N GLU A 326 -0.99 -5.13 -4.45
CA GLU A 326 -1.93 -4.17 -4.99
C GLU A 326 -1.29 -3.32 -6.08
N TYR A 327 -1.77 -3.44 -7.30
CA TYR A 327 -1.34 -2.59 -8.40
C TYR A 327 -2.26 -1.39 -8.56
N MET A 328 -1.89 -0.33 -7.87
CA MET A 328 -2.51 0.98 -7.97
C MET A 328 -1.44 2.00 -8.41
N PRO A 329 -1.35 2.32 -9.70
CA PRO A 329 -0.21 3.00 -10.29
C PRO A 329 -0.20 4.51 -10.10
N TRP A 330 -0.45 4.98 -8.87
CA TRP A 330 -0.57 6.41 -8.56
C TRP A 330 0.72 7.20 -8.73
N MET A 331 1.87 6.56 -8.52
CA MET A 331 3.18 7.24 -8.46
C MET A 331 4.15 6.76 -9.55
N LEU A 332 3.73 5.81 -10.39
CA LEU A 332 4.65 5.23 -11.39
C LEU A 332 5.20 6.26 -12.37
N ALA A 333 4.43 7.33 -12.65
CA ALA A 333 4.87 8.44 -13.51
C ALA A 333 6.06 9.25 -12.95
N LEU A 334 6.44 9.02 -11.68
CA LEU A 334 7.59 9.67 -11.05
C LEU A 334 8.92 9.02 -11.41
N TYR A 335 8.92 7.83 -12.00
CA TYR A 335 10.10 7.01 -12.20
C TYR A 335 10.42 6.79 -13.67
N GLU A 336 11.72 6.68 -14.00
CA GLU A 336 12.20 6.37 -15.36
C GLU A 336 11.75 4.96 -15.78
N GLU A 337 11.85 3.99 -14.87
CA GLU A 337 11.43 2.60 -15.06
C GLU A 337 10.72 2.09 -13.79
N THR A 338 9.78 1.19 -13.98
CA THR A 338 9.01 0.55 -12.89
C THR A 338 8.92 -0.95 -13.12
N PRO A 339 8.66 -1.75 -12.06
CA PRO A 339 8.47 -3.19 -12.21
C PRO A 339 7.38 -3.51 -13.22
N ARG A 340 7.68 -4.45 -14.15
CA ARG A 340 6.74 -4.85 -15.20
C ARG A 340 5.77 -5.90 -14.71
N ILE A 341 4.58 -5.90 -15.30
CA ILE A 341 3.60 -6.96 -15.11
C ILE A 341 3.68 -7.91 -16.31
N GLU A 342 3.85 -9.18 -16.03
CA GLU A 342 3.85 -10.26 -17.03
C GLU A 342 2.93 -11.39 -16.55
N ASN A 343 1.90 -11.72 -17.33
CA ASN A 343 0.94 -12.79 -17.03
C ASN A 343 0.22 -12.65 -15.67
N GLY A 344 -0.06 -11.43 -15.21
CA GLY A 344 -0.71 -11.14 -13.94
C GLY A 344 0.24 -11.17 -12.74
N GLU A 345 1.56 -11.17 -12.96
CA GLU A 345 2.58 -11.11 -11.92
C GLU A 345 3.51 -9.92 -12.12
N MET A 346 3.89 -9.25 -11.05
CA MET A 346 4.97 -8.27 -11.08
C MET A 346 6.32 -8.97 -11.04
N VAL A 347 7.21 -8.57 -11.96
CA VAL A 347 8.58 -9.07 -12.06
C VAL A 347 9.49 -8.17 -11.22
N LEU A 348 10.23 -8.78 -10.29
CA LEU A 348 11.13 -8.08 -9.39
C LEU A 348 12.33 -7.48 -10.13
N PRO A 349 12.76 -6.24 -9.82
CA PRO A 349 13.94 -5.66 -10.41
C PRO A 349 15.21 -6.42 -9.98
N THR A 350 16.19 -6.45 -10.86
CA THR A 350 17.53 -6.97 -10.58
C THR A 350 18.52 -5.88 -10.22
N THR A 351 18.14 -4.63 -10.41
CA THR A 351 18.93 -3.43 -10.08
C THR A 351 19.07 -3.26 -8.57
N PRO A 352 20.22 -2.80 -8.07
CA PRO A 352 20.44 -2.55 -6.64
C PRO A 352 19.45 -1.56 -6.02
N GLY A 353 19.19 -1.72 -4.72
CA GLY A 353 18.22 -0.92 -3.98
C GLY A 353 16.79 -1.21 -4.38
N LEU A 354 15.98 -0.18 -4.51
CA LEU A 354 14.60 -0.27 -5.01
C LEU A 354 14.55 -0.56 -6.53
N GLY A 355 15.69 -0.43 -7.24
CA GLY A 355 15.69 -0.49 -8.70
C GLY A 355 14.93 0.67 -9.36
N LEU A 356 14.65 1.72 -8.61
CA LEU A 356 13.90 2.90 -9.04
C LEU A 356 14.83 4.11 -9.16
N LYS A 357 14.50 4.98 -10.12
CA LYS A 357 15.14 6.28 -10.30
C LYS A 357 14.07 7.30 -10.67
N PHE A 358 14.09 8.48 -10.04
CA PHE A 358 13.16 9.53 -10.39
C PHE A 358 13.41 10.04 -11.82
N ASP A 359 12.33 10.22 -12.58
CA ASP A 359 12.36 10.98 -13.83
C ASP A 359 12.37 12.48 -13.53
N GLU A 360 13.50 13.14 -13.71
CA GLU A 360 13.66 14.56 -13.41
C GLU A 360 12.69 15.46 -14.20
N LYS A 361 12.26 15.04 -15.39
CA LYS A 361 11.26 15.77 -16.16
C LYS A 361 9.89 15.69 -15.49
N ALA A 362 9.50 14.50 -15.02
CA ALA A 362 8.27 14.30 -14.29
C ALA A 362 8.30 15.04 -12.92
N ILE A 363 9.41 14.93 -12.18
CA ILE A 363 9.60 15.66 -10.92
C ILE A 363 9.42 17.17 -11.12
N ASN A 364 10.09 17.76 -12.11
CA ASN A 364 9.98 19.19 -12.42
C ASN A 364 8.57 19.58 -12.88
N ARG A 365 7.91 18.73 -13.67
CA ARG A 365 6.53 18.95 -14.15
C ARG A 365 5.50 18.97 -13.03
N PHE A 366 5.66 18.09 -12.04
CA PHE A 366 4.68 17.94 -10.95
C PHE A 366 5.02 18.74 -9.69
N LYS A 367 6.15 19.43 -9.67
CA LYS A 367 6.59 20.22 -8.51
C LYS A 367 5.53 21.27 -8.15
N ALA A 368 5.15 21.32 -6.83
CA ALA A 368 4.14 22.19 -6.28
C ALA A 368 4.63 23.63 -6.09
#